data_58746e6bf83ebb978968f9bc73efce49
#
_entry.id   58746e6bf83ebb978968f9bc73efce49
#
_cell.length_a   1.000
_cell.length_b   1.000
_cell.length_c   1.000
_cell.angle_alpha   90.00
_cell.angle_beta   90.00
_cell.angle_gamma   90.00
#
_symmetry.space_group_name_H-M   'P 1'
#
loop_
_entity.id
_entity.type
_entity.pdbx_description
1 polymer ?
#
loop_
_entity_poly.entity_id
_entity_poly.type
_entity_poly.pdbx_seq_one_letter_code
_entity_poly.pdbx_strand_id
1 'polypeptide(L)'
;IRDRENIIDLGCNVIMSLSSDEKNLLYIGTDGNGVHFVSANNMKIVRSFCYESGNKQAIRSNSVYALLVDREGVIWIGFYQLGLDYTLYQSGLFSTYAYLPYFDSKEMPVRAIAVSKDEKLIGSRNGLFYIDEKKQRFKSFKVPELRSNMILCIYAFEGKYYIGTYGGGIYILNPSTLTLS
;
A
#
# COMPACT_ATOMS: atom_id res chain seq x y z
N ILE A 1 28.13 -13.77 -13.29
CA ILE A 1 27.42 -14.01 -14.58
C ILE A 1 25.97 -13.80 -14.24
N ARG A 2 25.38 -12.67 -14.66
CA ARG A 2 23.94 -12.44 -14.55
C ARG A 2 23.27 -13.18 -15.70
N ASP A 3 22.41 -14.13 -15.36
CA ASP A 3 21.57 -14.81 -16.33
C ASP A 3 20.55 -13.79 -16.87
N ARG A 4 20.74 -13.30 -18.07
CA ARG A 4 19.91 -12.25 -18.68
C ARG A 4 18.52 -12.75 -19.08
N GLU A 5 18.30 -14.07 -19.06
CA GLU A 5 17.02 -14.67 -19.46
C GLU A 5 15.88 -14.45 -18.46
N ASN A 6 16.19 -14.04 -17.21
CA ASN A 6 15.22 -13.84 -16.15
C ASN A 6 15.10 -12.38 -15.67
N ILE A 7 15.49 -11.42 -16.50
CA ILE A 7 15.35 -9.99 -16.16
C ILE A 7 14.07 -9.46 -16.80
N ILE A 8 13.18 -8.92 -15.96
CA ILE A 8 11.99 -8.18 -16.41
C ILE A 8 12.39 -6.71 -16.52
N ASP A 9 12.21 -6.14 -17.71
CA ASP A 9 12.34 -4.70 -17.89
C ASP A 9 11.01 -4.03 -17.50
N LEU A 10 11.03 -3.33 -16.37
CA LEU A 10 9.90 -2.55 -15.86
C LEU A 10 9.96 -1.07 -16.28
N GLY A 11 10.94 -0.70 -17.12
CA GLY A 11 11.19 0.70 -17.48
C GLY A 11 11.65 1.57 -16.30
N CYS A 12 11.92 0.96 -15.13
CA CYS A 12 12.37 1.63 -13.92
C CYS A 12 13.18 0.64 -13.07
N ASN A 13 14.26 1.11 -12.45
CA ASN A 13 15.13 0.28 -11.61
C ASN A 13 14.84 0.41 -10.10
N VAL A 14 13.90 1.25 -9.70
CA VAL A 14 13.57 1.49 -8.29
C VAL A 14 12.27 0.79 -7.95
N ILE A 15 12.37 -0.35 -7.29
CA ILE A 15 11.24 -1.12 -6.79
C ILE A 15 10.97 -0.71 -5.35
N MET A 16 9.74 -0.27 -5.07
CA MET A 16 9.32 0.22 -3.77
C MET A 16 8.44 -0.76 -3.01
N SER A 17 7.63 -1.53 -3.72
CA SER A 17 6.69 -2.45 -3.09
C SER A 17 6.42 -3.67 -3.95
N LEU A 18 6.16 -4.79 -3.28
CA LEU A 18 5.78 -6.06 -3.89
C LEU A 18 4.57 -6.62 -3.14
N SER A 19 3.64 -7.21 -3.90
CA SER A 19 2.52 -7.98 -3.38
C SER A 19 2.23 -9.14 -4.32
N SER A 20 1.52 -10.15 -3.88
CA SER A 20 1.12 -11.27 -4.72
C SER A 20 -0.29 -11.73 -4.38
N ASP A 21 -0.95 -12.40 -5.32
CA ASP A 21 -2.21 -13.08 -5.09
C ASP A 21 -2.06 -14.60 -5.18
N GLU A 22 -3.16 -15.31 -4.89
CA GLU A 22 -3.21 -16.77 -4.99
C GLU A 22 -3.25 -17.29 -6.44
N LYS A 23 -3.32 -16.39 -7.44
CA LYS A 23 -3.42 -16.71 -8.88
C LYS A 23 -2.07 -16.66 -9.59
N ASN A 24 -0.96 -16.66 -8.83
CA ASN A 24 0.41 -16.54 -9.35
C ASN A 24 0.67 -15.21 -10.09
N LEU A 25 0.04 -14.12 -9.67
CA LEU A 25 0.39 -12.78 -10.10
C LEU A 25 1.24 -12.10 -9.03
N LEU A 26 2.30 -11.48 -9.48
CA LEU A 26 3.17 -10.60 -8.72
C LEU A 26 2.85 -9.16 -9.11
N TYR A 27 2.59 -8.33 -8.13
CA TYR A 27 2.30 -6.92 -8.28
C TYR A 27 3.51 -6.11 -7.83
N ILE A 28 4.04 -5.28 -8.71
CA ILE A 28 5.29 -4.55 -8.50
C ILE A 28 5.01 -3.05 -8.57
N GLY A 29 5.22 -2.35 -7.47
CA GLY A 29 5.16 -0.89 -7.42
C GLY A 29 6.55 -0.28 -7.58
N THR A 30 6.67 0.69 -8.47
CA THR A 30 7.94 1.35 -8.81
C THR A 30 7.93 2.82 -8.39
N ASP A 31 9.11 3.41 -8.26
CA ASP A 31 9.26 4.86 -8.16
C ASP A 31 9.61 5.44 -9.53
N GLY A 32 8.57 5.83 -10.27
CA GLY A 32 8.69 6.49 -11.57
C GLY A 32 7.97 5.83 -12.75
N ASN A 33 7.60 4.55 -12.66
CA ASN A 33 6.89 3.86 -13.77
C ASN A 33 5.62 3.12 -13.34
N GLY A 34 4.97 3.54 -12.25
CA GLY A 34 3.67 3.03 -11.83
C GLY A 34 3.68 1.61 -11.30
N VAL A 35 2.67 0.83 -11.67
CA VAL A 35 2.42 -0.54 -11.19
C VAL A 35 2.47 -1.53 -12.35
N HIS A 36 3.17 -2.64 -12.16
CA HIS A 36 3.26 -3.74 -13.11
C HIS A 36 2.72 -5.03 -12.51
N PHE A 37 1.89 -5.72 -13.27
CA PHE A 37 1.40 -7.05 -12.93
C PHE A 37 2.17 -8.07 -13.76
N VAL A 38 2.82 -8.98 -13.09
CA VAL A 38 3.75 -9.94 -13.68
C VAL A 38 3.27 -11.35 -13.35
N SER A 39 3.23 -12.22 -14.34
CA SER A 39 2.98 -13.63 -14.12
C SER A 39 4.19 -14.29 -13.46
N ALA A 40 4.01 -14.85 -12.27
CA ALA A 40 5.07 -15.58 -11.57
C ALA A 40 5.50 -16.88 -12.28
N ASN A 41 4.64 -17.43 -13.16
CA ASN A 41 4.94 -18.66 -13.88
C ASN A 41 5.98 -18.50 -14.99
N ASN A 42 6.01 -17.34 -15.66
CA ASN A 42 6.86 -17.11 -16.82
C ASN A 42 7.59 -15.78 -16.78
N MET A 43 7.45 -15.03 -15.69
CA MET A 43 8.08 -13.72 -15.46
C MET A 43 7.79 -12.68 -16.55
N LYS A 44 6.59 -12.75 -17.16
CA LYS A 44 6.17 -11.77 -18.17
C LYS A 44 5.20 -10.74 -17.58
N ILE A 45 5.35 -9.50 -18.02
CA ILE A 45 4.39 -8.44 -17.70
C ILE A 45 3.07 -8.77 -18.37
N VAL A 46 2.01 -8.87 -17.56
CA VAL A 46 0.64 -9.13 -18.00
C VAL A 46 -0.08 -7.80 -18.22
N ARG A 47 0.16 -6.84 -17.35
CA ARG A 47 -0.49 -5.52 -17.37
C ARG A 47 0.37 -4.47 -16.67
N SER A 48 0.28 -3.22 -17.15
CA SER A 48 0.92 -2.07 -16.51
C SER A 48 -0.06 -0.93 -16.39
N PHE A 49 0.06 -0.17 -15.31
CA PHE A 49 -0.70 1.05 -15.07
C PHE A 49 0.24 2.18 -14.73
N CYS A 50 0.17 3.22 -15.53
CA CYS A 50 0.93 4.44 -15.33
C CYS A 50 -0.01 5.63 -15.16
N TYR A 51 0.50 6.71 -14.61
CA TYR A 51 -0.21 7.98 -14.57
C TYR A 51 -0.45 8.49 -15.98
N GLU A 52 -1.68 8.92 -16.24
CA GLU A 52 -2.10 9.55 -17.50
C GLU A 52 -2.74 10.91 -17.19
N SER A 53 -2.15 11.97 -17.73
CA SER A 53 -2.67 13.33 -17.55
C SER A 53 -4.08 13.46 -18.11
N GLY A 54 -5.01 13.97 -17.29
CA GLY A 54 -6.42 14.15 -17.66
C GLY A 54 -7.29 12.89 -17.51
N ASN A 55 -6.72 11.71 -17.29
CA ASN A 55 -7.47 10.48 -17.05
C ASN A 55 -7.73 10.30 -15.54
N LYS A 56 -8.93 10.60 -15.09
CA LYS A 56 -9.34 10.46 -13.68
C LYS A 56 -9.47 9.01 -13.21
N GLN A 57 -9.45 8.06 -14.14
CA GLN A 57 -9.56 6.62 -13.86
C GLN A 57 -8.21 5.90 -13.91
N ALA A 58 -7.13 6.61 -14.27
CA ALA A 58 -5.76 6.11 -14.14
C ALA A 58 -5.25 6.28 -12.71
N ILE A 59 -4.13 5.62 -12.39
CA ILE A 59 -3.40 5.88 -11.15
C ILE A 59 -2.92 7.34 -11.11
N ARG A 60 -2.91 7.94 -9.90
CA ARG A 60 -2.61 9.36 -9.72
C ARG A 60 -1.13 9.71 -9.78
N SER A 61 -0.25 8.72 -9.65
CA SER A 61 1.20 8.92 -9.68
C SER A 61 1.92 7.66 -10.13
N ASN A 62 3.08 7.84 -10.75
CA ASN A 62 4.01 6.76 -11.06
C ASN A 62 4.92 6.36 -9.87
N SER A 63 4.88 7.11 -8.77
CA SER A 63 5.68 6.81 -7.55
C SER A 63 4.82 6.02 -6.56
N VAL A 64 4.89 4.69 -6.67
CA VAL A 64 4.10 3.73 -5.89
C VAL A 64 4.92 3.14 -4.77
N TYR A 65 4.64 3.57 -3.55
CA TYR A 65 5.42 3.23 -2.34
C TYR A 65 4.86 2.08 -1.52
N ALA A 66 3.55 1.84 -1.62
CA ALA A 66 2.91 0.71 -0.98
C ALA A 66 1.94 0.03 -1.94
N LEU A 67 1.87 -1.29 -1.88
CA LEU A 67 1.00 -2.08 -2.71
C LEU A 67 0.54 -3.30 -1.92
N LEU A 68 -0.76 -3.55 -1.94
CA LEU A 68 -1.37 -4.69 -1.28
C LEU A 68 -2.50 -5.24 -2.16
N VAL A 69 -2.55 -6.54 -2.32
CA VAL A 69 -3.72 -7.25 -2.81
C VAL A 69 -4.39 -7.92 -1.62
N ASP A 70 -5.63 -7.56 -1.36
CA ASP A 70 -6.36 -8.16 -0.26
C ASP A 70 -7.03 -9.49 -0.66
N ARG A 71 -7.66 -10.15 0.31
CA ARG A 71 -8.30 -11.46 0.10
C ARG A 71 -9.54 -11.40 -0.81
N GLU A 72 -10.11 -10.21 -1.01
CA GLU A 72 -11.24 -9.98 -1.89
C GLU A 72 -10.79 -9.65 -3.32
N GLY A 73 -9.47 -9.54 -3.55
CA GLY A 73 -8.86 -9.21 -4.83
C GLY A 73 -8.86 -7.73 -5.14
N VAL A 74 -9.09 -6.89 -4.13
CA VAL A 74 -8.92 -5.44 -4.26
C VAL A 74 -7.44 -5.11 -4.19
N ILE A 75 -6.97 -4.32 -5.13
CA ILE A 75 -5.59 -3.85 -5.21
C ILE A 75 -5.55 -2.45 -4.61
N TRP A 76 -4.78 -2.28 -3.55
CA TRP A 76 -4.57 -1.04 -2.83
C TRP A 76 -3.21 -0.46 -3.18
N ILE A 77 -3.17 0.81 -3.55
CA ILE A 77 -1.96 1.48 -4.05
C ILE A 77 -1.71 2.75 -3.27
N GLY A 78 -0.62 2.76 -2.50
CA GLY A 78 -0.15 3.92 -1.75
C GLY A 78 0.91 4.70 -2.53
N PHE A 79 0.73 5.99 -2.67
CA PHE A 79 1.63 6.88 -3.40
C PHE A 79 2.56 7.66 -2.47
N TYR A 80 3.66 8.14 -3.01
CA TYR A 80 4.64 8.95 -2.28
C TYR A 80 4.03 10.21 -1.63
N GLN A 81 3.10 10.89 -2.30
CA GLN A 81 2.49 12.14 -1.80
C GLN A 81 0.98 12.23 -2.00
N LEU A 82 0.37 11.35 -2.73
CA LEU A 82 -1.01 11.49 -3.20
C LEU A 82 -2.01 10.54 -2.52
N GLY A 83 -1.66 10.02 -1.33
CA GLY A 83 -2.56 9.17 -0.56
C GLY A 83 -2.74 7.78 -1.13
N LEU A 84 -3.97 7.30 -1.22
CA LEU A 84 -4.32 5.91 -1.47
C LEU A 84 -5.38 5.78 -2.56
N ASP A 85 -5.12 4.93 -3.56
CA ASP A 85 -6.10 4.48 -4.54
C ASP A 85 -6.36 2.99 -4.38
N TYR A 86 -7.48 2.54 -4.93
CA TYR A 86 -7.82 1.13 -5.01
C TYR A 86 -8.49 0.78 -6.33
N THR A 87 -8.40 -0.47 -6.73
CA THR A 87 -9.07 -1.02 -7.91
C THR A 87 -9.31 -2.51 -7.77
N LEU A 88 -10.27 -3.03 -8.55
CA LEU A 88 -10.39 -4.47 -8.78
C LEU A 88 -9.56 -4.84 -10.02
N TYR A 89 -8.87 -5.96 -9.97
CA TYR A 89 -8.02 -6.45 -11.08
C TYR A 89 -8.73 -6.43 -12.44
N GLN A 90 -10.01 -6.80 -12.47
CA GLN A 90 -10.78 -6.91 -13.69
C GLN A 90 -11.22 -5.56 -14.25
N SER A 91 -11.50 -4.58 -13.40
CA SER A 91 -12.01 -3.28 -13.85
C SER A 91 -10.94 -2.41 -14.49
N GLY A 92 -9.72 -2.43 -13.94
CA GLY A 92 -8.63 -1.53 -14.34
C GLY A 92 -8.93 -0.05 -14.15
N LEU A 93 -10.02 0.27 -13.45
CA LEU A 93 -10.44 1.62 -13.11
C LEU A 93 -10.04 1.90 -11.66
N PHE A 94 -9.27 2.93 -11.44
CA PHE A 94 -8.80 3.32 -10.12
C PHE A 94 -9.75 4.32 -9.48
N SER A 95 -9.98 4.15 -8.19
CA SER A 95 -10.74 5.06 -7.36
C SER A 95 -9.88 5.53 -6.19
N THR A 96 -9.99 6.80 -5.85
CA THR A 96 -9.34 7.36 -4.67
C THR A 96 -10.05 6.89 -3.43
N TYR A 97 -9.29 6.42 -2.44
CA TYR A 97 -9.84 6.13 -1.13
C TYR A 97 -10.07 7.44 -0.36
N ALA A 98 -11.29 7.95 -0.48
CA ALA A 98 -11.67 9.27 0.04
C ALA A 98 -12.22 9.24 1.49
N TYR A 99 -12.22 8.08 2.14
CA TYR A 99 -12.84 7.89 3.46
C TYR A 99 -12.08 8.56 4.62
N LEU A 100 -11.21 9.48 4.32
CA LEU A 100 -10.32 10.05 5.31
C LEU A 100 -10.65 11.54 5.54
N PRO A 101 -11.72 11.88 6.31
CA PRO A 101 -12.03 13.27 6.64
C PRO A 101 -10.92 13.97 7.45
N TYR A 102 -9.88 13.21 7.84
CA TYR A 102 -8.74 13.65 8.63
C TYR A 102 -7.41 13.62 7.86
N PHE A 103 -7.44 13.24 6.58
CA PHE A 103 -6.30 13.33 5.71
C PHE A 103 -6.37 14.65 4.94
N ASP A 104 -5.45 15.51 5.20
CA ASP A 104 -5.08 16.51 4.22
C ASP A 104 -4.46 15.75 3.04
N SER A 105 -5.31 15.41 2.09
CA SER A 105 -5.04 14.45 1.00
C SER A 105 -3.96 14.92 0.03
N LYS A 106 -3.49 16.15 0.18
CA LYS A 106 -2.53 16.75 -0.75
C LYS A 106 -1.08 16.32 -0.50
N GLU A 107 -0.75 15.82 0.69
CA GLU A 107 0.65 15.53 1.06
C GLU A 107 0.81 14.31 1.96
N MET A 108 0.05 13.24 1.73
CA MET A 108 0.18 12.05 2.56
C MET A 108 0.96 10.93 1.85
N PRO A 109 2.25 10.78 2.19
CA PRO A 109 3.04 9.65 1.71
C PRO A 109 2.57 8.36 2.38
N VAL A 110 1.87 7.49 1.67
CA VAL A 110 1.50 6.16 2.14
C VAL A 110 2.64 5.18 1.85
N ARG A 111 3.15 4.52 2.89
CA ARG A 111 4.30 3.62 2.82
C ARG A 111 3.96 2.18 3.17
N ALA A 112 2.88 1.96 3.93
CA ALA A 112 2.46 0.66 4.35
C ALA A 112 0.93 0.58 4.42
N ILE A 113 0.40 -0.57 4.03
CA ILE A 113 -1.04 -0.83 4.01
C ILE A 113 -1.26 -2.24 4.56
N ALA A 114 -2.22 -2.38 5.47
CA ALA A 114 -2.77 -3.67 5.84
C ALA A 114 -4.30 -3.58 5.82
N VAL A 115 -4.93 -4.56 5.21
CA VAL A 115 -6.39 -4.64 5.08
C VAL A 115 -6.85 -6.00 5.59
N SER A 116 -7.87 -6.00 6.43
CA SER A 116 -8.56 -7.19 6.88
C SER A 116 -10.04 -6.88 6.91
N LYS A 117 -10.81 -7.54 6.06
CA LYS A 117 -12.26 -7.41 5.89
C LYS A 117 -12.82 -5.97 6.07
N ASP A 118 -13.10 -5.57 7.32
CA ASP A 118 -13.69 -4.27 7.66
C ASP A 118 -12.63 -3.27 8.20
N GLU A 119 -11.41 -3.75 8.50
CA GLU A 119 -10.34 -2.96 9.12
C GLU A 119 -9.24 -2.61 8.12
N LYS A 120 -8.78 -1.37 8.17
CA LYS A 120 -7.67 -0.88 7.38
C LYS A 120 -6.65 -0.17 8.26
N LEU A 121 -5.38 -0.52 8.10
CA LEU A 121 -4.27 0.22 8.66
C LEU A 121 -3.47 0.87 7.54
N ILE A 122 -3.24 2.15 7.68
CA ILE A 122 -2.48 2.94 6.72
C ILE A 122 -1.31 3.57 7.45
N GLY A 123 -0.11 3.13 7.07
CA GLY A 123 1.14 3.68 7.55
C GLY A 123 1.66 4.78 6.64
N SER A 124 1.96 5.92 7.20
CA SER A 124 2.44 7.07 6.46
C SER A 124 3.72 7.67 7.08
N ARG A 125 4.23 8.73 6.48
CA ARG A 125 5.26 9.57 7.10
C ARG A 125 4.73 10.34 8.32
N ASN A 126 3.41 10.53 8.41
CA ASN A 126 2.76 11.39 9.39
C ASN A 126 2.05 10.63 10.51
N GLY A 127 2.24 9.33 10.60
CA GLY A 127 1.66 8.46 11.62
C GLY A 127 1.02 7.20 11.06
N LEU A 128 0.42 6.45 11.97
CA LEU A 128 -0.38 5.26 11.70
C LEU A 128 -1.86 5.62 11.83
N PHE A 129 -2.68 5.15 10.90
CA PHE A 129 -4.12 5.37 10.88
C PHE A 129 -4.84 4.02 10.86
N TYR A 130 -5.70 3.83 11.84
CA TYR A 130 -6.61 2.68 11.95
C TYR A 130 -8.02 3.12 11.58
N ILE A 131 -8.69 2.35 10.75
CA ILE A 131 -10.05 2.58 10.27
C ILE A 131 -10.82 1.25 10.36
N ASP A 132 -11.95 1.26 11.02
CA ASP A 132 -12.94 0.18 11.04
C ASP A 132 -14.24 0.77 10.48
N GLU A 133 -14.52 0.52 9.21
CA GLU A 133 -15.66 1.11 8.50
C GLU A 133 -16.99 0.60 9.05
N LYS A 134 -17.07 -0.67 9.43
CA LYS A 134 -18.27 -1.29 9.96
C LYS A 134 -18.66 -0.72 11.32
N LYS A 135 -17.68 -0.52 12.20
CA LYS A 135 -17.90 0.05 13.54
C LYS A 135 -17.78 1.57 13.55
N GLN A 136 -17.52 2.19 12.40
CA GLN A 136 -17.26 3.62 12.25
C GLN A 136 -16.22 4.14 13.25
N ARG A 137 -15.18 3.35 13.49
CA ARG A 137 -14.07 3.72 14.38
C ARG A 137 -12.89 4.20 13.56
N PHE A 138 -12.35 5.33 13.98
CA PHE A 138 -11.11 5.88 13.45
C PHE A 138 -10.17 6.22 14.61
N LYS A 139 -8.90 5.89 14.47
CA LYS A 139 -7.85 6.34 15.39
C LYS A 139 -6.56 6.63 14.63
N SER A 140 -5.95 7.77 14.93
CA SER A 140 -4.60 8.10 14.50
C SER A 140 -3.62 7.93 15.66
N PHE A 141 -2.47 7.35 15.38
CA PHE A 141 -1.37 7.21 16.32
C PHE A 141 -0.19 8.04 15.81
N LYS A 142 0.32 8.91 16.66
CA LYS A 142 1.44 9.82 16.39
C LYS A 142 2.33 9.91 17.63
N VAL A 143 3.44 10.65 17.53
CA VAL A 143 4.20 11.04 18.71
C VAL A 143 3.28 11.83 19.67
N PRO A 144 3.22 11.54 20.99
CA PRO A 144 4.16 10.68 21.74
C PRO A 144 3.80 9.18 21.81
N GLU A 145 2.63 8.72 21.32
CA GLU A 145 2.24 7.30 21.36
C GLU A 145 3.23 6.43 20.56
N LEU A 146 3.77 6.97 19.46
CA LEU A 146 4.88 6.41 18.69
C LEU A 146 6.15 7.23 18.95
N ARG A 147 7.32 6.59 19.00
CA ARG A 147 8.61 7.31 19.05
C ARG A 147 8.97 7.95 17.70
N SER A 148 8.33 7.49 16.62
CA SER A 148 8.50 8.02 15.27
C SER A 148 7.18 7.97 14.53
N ASN A 149 6.82 9.06 13.86
CA ASN A 149 5.62 9.11 13.01
C ASN A 149 5.81 8.38 11.68
N MET A 150 7.05 8.13 11.25
CA MET A 150 7.32 7.50 9.96
C MET A 150 7.14 5.99 10.05
N ILE A 151 6.03 5.50 9.52
CA ILE A 151 5.72 4.07 9.41
C ILE A 151 6.33 3.53 8.12
N LEU A 152 7.09 2.43 8.23
CA LEU A 152 7.76 1.80 7.10
C LEU A 152 7.05 0.56 6.59
N CYS A 153 6.54 -0.27 7.51
CA CYS A 153 5.84 -1.51 7.18
C CYS A 153 4.78 -1.84 8.21
N ILE A 154 3.79 -2.62 7.79
CA ILE A 154 2.75 -3.19 8.65
C ILE A 154 2.59 -4.66 8.25
N TYR A 155 2.55 -5.54 9.24
CA TYR A 155 2.32 -6.95 9.05
C TYR A 155 1.22 -7.44 9.99
N ALA A 156 0.20 -8.10 9.42
CA ALA A 156 -0.90 -8.68 10.19
C ALA A 156 -0.57 -10.15 10.53
N PHE A 157 -0.56 -10.49 11.81
CA PHE A 157 -0.29 -11.84 12.29
C PHE A 157 -1.03 -12.13 13.59
N GLU A 158 -1.69 -13.29 13.68
CA GLU A 158 -2.42 -13.76 14.85
C GLU A 158 -3.37 -12.71 15.47
N GLY A 159 -4.13 -12.01 14.62
CA GLY A 159 -5.12 -11.02 15.07
C GLY A 159 -4.52 -9.71 15.61
N LYS A 160 -3.23 -9.49 15.41
CA LYS A 160 -2.49 -8.27 15.78
C LYS A 160 -1.81 -7.68 14.55
N TYR A 161 -1.42 -6.42 14.67
CA TYR A 161 -0.63 -5.74 13.65
C TYR A 161 0.74 -5.36 14.21
N TYR A 162 1.78 -5.78 13.52
CA TYR A 162 3.17 -5.43 13.79
C TYR A 162 3.56 -4.26 12.90
N ILE A 163 4.01 -3.17 13.51
CA ILE A 163 4.25 -1.89 12.85
C ILE A 163 5.74 -1.54 12.98
N GLY A 164 6.45 -1.56 11.88
CA GLY A 164 7.84 -1.10 11.79
C GLY A 164 7.92 0.39 11.52
N THR A 165 8.72 1.10 12.31
CA THR A 165 8.90 2.55 12.21
C THR A 165 10.34 2.94 11.89
N TYR A 166 10.54 4.12 11.33
CA TYR A 166 11.88 4.66 11.11
C TYR A 166 12.45 5.21 12.44
N GLY A 167 13.39 4.49 13.03
CA GLY A 167 14.09 4.90 14.25
C GLY A 167 13.30 4.72 15.55
N GLY A 168 12.03 4.32 15.51
CA GLY A 168 11.21 4.10 16.71
C GLY A 168 11.06 2.64 17.11
N GLY A 169 11.60 1.69 16.33
CA GLY A 169 11.49 0.25 16.57
C GLY A 169 10.19 -0.34 16.01
N ILE A 170 9.73 -1.41 16.65
CA ILE A 170 8.52 -2.15 16.29
C ILE A 170 7.46 -1.93 17.37
N TYR A 171 6.23 -1.71 16.94
CA TYR A 171 5.04 -1.65 17.79
C TYR A 171 4.07 -2.77 17.44
N ILE A 172 3.29 -3.18 18.42
CA ILE A 172 2.23 -4.16 18.25
C ILE A 172 0.90 -3.47 18.56
N LEU A 173 0.03 -3.38 17.57
CA LEU A 173 -1.32 -2.86 17.75
C LEU A 173 -2.30 -4.01 17.96
N ASN A 174 -3.05 -3.93 19.07
CA ASN A 174 -4.22 -4.76 19.27
C ASN A 174 -5.45 -4.05 18.70
N PRO A 175 -6.10 -4.56 17.64
CA PRO A 175 -7.23 -3.87 16.98
C PRO A 175 -8.51 -3.86 17.85
N SER A 176 -8.65 -4.81 18.78
CA SER A 176 -9.83 -4.86 19.65
C SER A 176 -9.82 -3.73 20.69
N THR A 177 -8.66 -3.44 21.27
CA THR A 177 -8.49 -2.42 22.32
C THR A 177 -7.95 -1.10 21.80
N LEU A 178 -7.39 -1.09 20.58
CA LEU A 178 -6.66 0.03 19.99
C LEU A 178 -5.50 0.51 20.88
N THR A 179 -4.79 -0.44 21.49
CA THR A 179 -3.59 -0.19 22.30
C THR A 179 -2.33 -0.57 21.54
N LEU A 180 -1.31 0.25 21.69
CA LEU A 180 0.06 -0.01 21.21
C LEU A 180 0.94 -0.50 22.35
N SER A 181 1.78 -1.48 22.08
CA SER A 181 2.82 -1.98 22.99
C SER A 181 4.17 -2.11 22.29
#